data_d29a9eaae2d1b5107b8022bd7cc670d2
#
_entry.id   d29a9eaae2d1b5107b8022bd7cc670d2
#
_cell.length_a   1.000
_cell.length_b   1.000
_cell.length_c   1.000
_cell.angle_alpha   90.00
_cell.angle_beta   90.00
_cell.angle_gamma   90.00
#
_symmetry.space_group_name_H-M   'P 1'
#
loop_
_entity.id
_entity.type
_entity.pdbx_description
1 polymer ?
#
loop_
_entity_poly.entity_id
_entity_poly.type
_entity_poly.pdbx_seq_one_letter_code
_entity_poly.pdbx_strand_id
1 'polypeptide(L)'
;MENRNEQVDVVVVGGGPGGSTVATLLARRGHSVVLLEKEKFPRYQIGESLLPATVHGVCKLLGVTEEMEAAGFMYKRGGSFRWGTNPVPWNFLFSISPEFSGPTSNAYQVERARFDEILLRNAARNGVDVREECDVTGALQADGRVTGVSYRDADGGEHQISAAYVVDASGNRSSLWRATGGERKYSEHFQNVAVFGYFNGGGRLPEPNSGNILCEAFDEGWLWYIPLTDDLTSVGAVISRENASQIQGDKEAALMKFIGRSSYVKDMMNDAKRVDDDSMYGEVRIRKDYSYANTRFHAPGIVLIGDAACFIDPVFSTGVHLATYAGVLAARSLNSVLDKSVSEERAFAEFEGRYRREYSVFYEFLSSFYHMDQAEDSYFWQARKVTNLSESSFESFVSLVAGGYSQERVLTEGAQVAERFARSAEDLALAAERTGGMDTDSGQRMKHLFSAPVVRDVMEEMNALQANSGEATEVIEPPLLEGGLVPTGDGLGWAEPVPVAG
;
A
#
# COMPACT_ATOMS: atom_id res chain seq x y z
N MET A 1 -34.26 -9.95 24.88
CA MET A 1 -33.90 -8.85 23.96
C MET A 1 -34.07 -9.37 22.55
N GLU A 2 -34.96 -8.76 21.76
CA GLU A 2 -35.18 -9.19 20.39
C GLU A 2 -33.88 -9.06 19.59
N ASN A 3 -33.40 -10.18 19.09
CA ASN A 3 -32.38 -10.22 18.05
C ASN A 3 -33.01 -9.53 16.83
N ARG A 4 -32.86 -8.19 16.71
CA ARG A 4 -33.10 -7.51 15.44
C ARG A 4 -32.09 -8.07 14.46
N ASN A 5 -32.56 -8.86 13.48
CA ASN A 5 -31.76 -9.25 12.32
C ASN A 5 -31.33 -7.96 11.64
N GLU A 6 -30.15 -7.45 12.02
CA GLU A 6 -29.56 -6.30 11.35
C GLU A 6 -29.15 -6.73 9.94
N GLN A 7 -29.58 -5.97 8.94
CA GLN A 7 -29.28 -6.25 7.54
C GLN A 7 -28.67 -5.01 6.89
N VAL A 8 -27.55 -5.20 6.21
CA VAL A 8 -26.82 -4.17 5.48
C VAL A 8 -26.41 -4.64 4.09
N ASP A 9 -25.96 -3.73 3.23
CA ASP A 9 -25.46 -4.12 1.92
C ASP A 9 -24.10 -4.83 2.06
N VAL A 10 -23.18 -4.29 2.86
CA VAL A 10 -21.84 -4.85 3.02
C VAL A 10 -21.38 -4.84 4.47
N VAL A 11 -20.85 -5.98 4.92
CA VAL A 11 -20.03 -6.05 6.14
C VAL A 11 -18.56 -6.14 5.75
N VAL A 12 -17.75 -5.24 6.30
CA VAL A 12 -16.28 -5.25 6.17
C VAL A 12 -15.67 -5.75 7.48
N VAL A 13 -14.83 -6.76 7.41
CA VAL A 13 -14.15 -7.36 8.56
C VAL A 13 -12.70 -6.92 8.61
N GLY A 14 -12.36 -6.09 9.58
CA GLY A 14 -11.03 -5.49 9.78
C GLY A 14 -10.93 -4.03 9.33
N GLY A 15 -10.49 -3.17 10.26
CA GLY A 15 -10.34 -1.70 10.09
C GLY A 15 -8.96 -1.25 9.61
N GLY A 16 -8.13 -2.16 9.10
CA GLY A 16 -6.84 -1.81 8.51
C GLY A 16 -6.97 -1.04 7.18
N PRO A 17 -5.85 -0.70 6.52
CA PRO A 17 -5.86 0.14 5.31
C PRO A 17 -6.77 -0.37 4.20
N GLY A 18 -6.78 -1.68 3.91
CA GLY A 18 -7.66 -2.26 2.88
C GLY A 18 -9.13 -2.15 3.25
N GLY A 19 -9.50 -2.52 4.49
CA GLY A 19 -10.88 -2.47 4.95
C GLY A 19 -11.43 -1.06 5.04
N SER A 20 -10.66 -0.12 5.57
CA SER A 20 -11.04 1.30 5.60
C SER A 20 -11.19 1.89 4.19
N THR A 21 -10.35 1.46 3.24
CA THR A 21 -10.43 1.87 1.83
C THR A 21 -11.75 1.41 1.20
N VAL A 22 -12.02 0.10 1.23
CA VAL A 22 -13.23 -0.43 0.59
C VAL A 22 -14.50 0.11 1.24
N ALA A 23 -14.55 0.19 2.58
CA ALA A 23 -15.70 0.70 3.31
C ALA A 23 -16.01 2.15 2.95
N THR A 24 -14.98 3.03 2.91
CA THR A 24 -15.14 4.44 2.52
C THR A 24 -15.72 4.57 1.11
N LEU A 25 -15.19 3.84 0.15
CA LEU A 25 -15.59 3.95 -1.25
C LEU A 25 -17.02 3.41 -1.49
N LEU A 26 -17.44 2.40 -0.76
CA LEU A 26 -18.81 1.88 -0.79
C LEU A 26 -19.81 2.87 -0.15
N ALA A 27 -19.47 3.43 1.01
CA ALA A 27 -20.33 4.39 1.70
C ALA A 27 -20.51 5.67 0.86
N ARG A 28 -19.50 6.14 0.14
CA ARG A 28 -19.62 7.27 -0.80
C ARG A 28 -20.59 7.03 -1.94
N ARG A 29 -20.84 5.77 -2.30
CA ARG A 29 -21.86 5.38 -3.28
C ARG A 29 -23.24 5.22 -2.65
N GLY A 30 -23.38 5.42 -1.35
CA GLY A 30 -24.65 5.37 -0.63
C GLY A 30 -25.03 3.96 -0.15
N HIS A 31 -24.14 2.98 -0.25
CA HIS A 31 -24.38 1.64 0.30
C HIS A 31 -24.29 1.65 1.83
N SER A 32 -25.12 0.86 2.47
CA SER A 32 -25.07 0.64 3.92
C SER A 32 -23.90 -0.28 4.28
N VAL A 33 -22.92 0.23 5.02
CA VAL A 33 -21.69 -0.47 5.36
C VAL A 33 -21.47 -0.51 6.86
N VAL A 34 -21.31 -1.71 7.42
CA VAL A 34 -20.79 -1.94 8.77
C VAL A 34 -19.35 -2.43 8.68
N LEU A 35 -18.44 -1.80 9.42
CA LEU A 35 -17.06 -2.24 9.55
C LEU A 35 -16.83 -2.73 10.97
N LEU A 36 -16.44 -4.02 11.12
CA LEU A 36 -16.14 -4.67 12.38
C LEU A 36 -14.62 -4.77 12.56
N GLU A 37 -14.09 -4.13 13.59
CA GLU A 37 -12.67 -4.20 13.96
C GLU A 37 -12.54 -4.81 15.37
N LYS A 38 -11.65 -5.80 15.52
CA LYS A 38 -11.49 -6.52 16.80
C LYS A 38 -10.71 -5.73 17.85
N GLU A 39 -9.86 -4.79 17.43
CA GLU A 39 -9.04 -3.98 18.32
C GLU A 39 -9.62 -2.56 18.43
N LYS A 40 -9.26 -1.85 19.47
CA LYS A 40 -9.55 -0.42 19.62
C LYS A 40 -8.40 0.40 19.09
N PHE A 41 -8.69 1.39 18.26
CA PHE A 41 -7.68 2.28 17.70
C PHE A 41 -7.37 3.45 18.65
N PRO A 42 -6.11 3.96 18.66
CA PRO A 42 -4.98 3.48 17.85
C PRO A 42 -4.43 2.14 18.36
N ARG A 43 -4.03 1.26 17.43
CA ARG A 43 -3.50 -0.05 17.74
C ARG A 43 -2.20 -0.33 17.01
N TYR A 44 -1.40 -1.26 17.53
CA TYR A 44 -0.14 -1.67 16.91
C TYR A 44 -0.36 -2.47 15.63
N GLN A 45 0.43 -2.16 14.59
CA GLN A 45 0.61 -3.01 13.40
C GLN A 45 1.99 -2.77 12.79
N ILE A 46 2.54 -3.79 12.09
CA ILE A 46 3.77 -3.67 11.29
C ILE A 46 3.45 -3.36 9.83
N GLY A 47 4.43 -2.85 9.07
CA GLY A 47 4.29 -2.44 7.67
C GLY A 47 4.24 -0.91 7.55
N GLU A 48 5.35 -0.26 7.87
CA GLU A 48 5.48 1.15 8.21
C GLU A 48 5.99 2.01 7.06
N SER A 49 6.48 1.37 6.00
CA SER A 49 7.02 2.05 4.82
C SER A 49 5.99 2.03 3.70
N LEU A 50 5.55 3.21 3.24
CA LEU A 50 4.55 3.35 2.19
C LEU A 50 5.18 3.53 0.81
N LEU A 51 4.34 3.45 -0.24
CA LEU A 51 4.68 3.69 -1.63
C LEU A 51 3.95 4.92 -2.18
N PRO A 52 4.49 5.61 -3.19
CA PRO A 52 3.84 6.76 -3.84
C PRO A 52 2.41 6.47 -4.29
N ALA A 53 2.14 5.33 -4.93
CA ALA A 53 0.80 4.92 -5.35
C ALA A 53 -0.21 4.86 -4.18
N THR A 54 0.22 4.47 -2.99
CA THR A 54 -0.63 4.50 -1.79
C THR A 54 -0.91 5.93 -1.34
N VAL A 55 0.12 6.78 -1.26
CA VAL A 55 0.00 8.15 -0.73
C VAL A 55 -0.73 9.06 -1.71
N HIS A 56 -0.24 9.13 -2.96
CA HIS A 56 -0.74 10.06 -3.97
C HIS A 56 -1.91 9.52 -4.80
N GLY A 57 -2.10 8.19 -4.79
CA GLY A 57 -3.26 7.54 -5.40
C GLY A 57 -4.36 7.31 -4.37
N VAL A 58 -4.23 6.28 -3.54
CA VAL A 58 -5.32 5.84 -2.66
C VAL A 58 -5.65 6.86 -1.58
N CYS A 59 -4.68 7.44 -0.87
CA CYS A 59 -4.97 8.44 0.17
C CYS A 59 -5.61 9.69 -0.42
N LYS A 60 -5.22 10.11 -1.62
CA LYS A 60 -5.86 11.20 -2.36
C LYS A 60 -7.30 10.82 -2.74
N LEU A 61 -7.52 9.63 -3.30
CA LEU A 61 -8.86 9.13 -3.62
C LEU A 61 -9.78 9.10 -2.38
N LEU A 62 -9.23 8.75 -1.22
CA LEU A 62 -9.95 8.74 0.06
C LEU A 62 -10.14 10.14 0.65
N GLY A 63 -9.48 11.19 0.12
CA GLY A 63 -9.57 12.56 0.61
C GLY A 63 -8.92 12.75 1.98
N VAL A 64 -7.81 12.06 2.26
CA VAL A 64 -7.07 12.15 3.54
C VAL A 64 -5.69 12.79 3.39
N THR A 65 -5.41 13.43 2.25
CA THR A 65 -4.09 14.04 1.97
C THR A 65 -3.69 15.06 3.03
N GLU A 66 -4.61 15.93 3.44
CA GLU A 66 -4.34 16.96 4.45
C GLU A 66 -4.03 16.35 5.82
N GLU A 67 -4.77 15.32 6.23
CA GLU A 67 -4.50 14.60 7.48
C GLU A 67 -3.15 13.87 7.45
N MET A 68 -2.78 13.32 6.29
CA MET A 68 -1.47 12.69 6.10
C MET A 68 -0.33 13.70 6.23
N GLU A 69 -0.45 14.86 5.60
CA GLU A 69 0.52 15.96 5.70
C GLU A 69 0.61 16.50 7.14
N ALA A 70 -0.54 16.75 7.77
CA ALA A 70 -0.63 17.24 9.15
C ALA A 70 -0.11 16.23 10.19
N ALA A 71 -0.07 14.93 9.84
CA ALA A 71 0.48 13.90 10.70
C ALA A 71 1.98 14.03 10.93
N GLY A 72 2.72 14.71 10.06
CA GLY A 72 4.17 14.90 10.20
C GLY A 72 4.96 13.59 10.10
N PHE A 73 4.48 12.66 9.29
CA PHE A 73 5.19 11.41 9.00
C PHE A 73 6.55 11.67 8.35
N MET A 74 7.50 10.76 8.57
CA MET A 74 8.83 10.86 8.00
C MET A 74 8.77 10.79 6.46
N TYR A 75 9.36 11.79 5.81
CA TYR A 75 9.34 11.94 4.36
C TYR A 75 10.29 10.94 3.68
N LYS A 76 9.74 10.05 2.85
CA LYS A 76 10.47 9.00 2.14
C LYS A 76 10.59 9.36 0.66
N ARG A 77 11.80 9.60 0.17
CA ARG A 77 12.06 9.94 -1.23
C ARG A 77 12.36 8.73 -2.12
N GLY A 78 12.62 7.58 -1.53
CA GLY A 78 13.02 6.37 -2.26
C GLY A 78 13.38 5.24 -1.33
N GLY A 79 14.40 4.47 -1.71
CA GLY A 79 14.95 3.39 -0.89
C GLY A 79 16.45 3.27 -1.03
N SER A 80 17.09 2.69 -0.03
CA SER A 80 18.51 2.45 0.06
C SER A 80 18.74 0.97 0.30
N PHE A 81 19.62 0.36 -0.50
CA PHE A 81 19.88 -1.06 -0.44
C PHE A 81 21.37 -1.35 -0.38
N ARG A 82 21.77 -2.16 0.57
CA ARG A 82 23.07 -2.82 0.57
C ARG A 82 22.83 -4.30 0.31
N TRP A 83 22.83 -4.66 -0.96
CA TRP A 83 22.48 -6.00 -1.44
C TRP A 83 23.52 -6.47 -2.44
N GLY A 84 23.88 -7.74 -2.41
CA GLY A 84 24.97 -8.27 -3.24
C GLY A 84 26.36 -7.93 -2.66
N THR A 85 27.36 -7.90 -3.52
CA THR A 85 28.80 -7.77 -3.15
C THR A 85 29.29 -6.35 -2.91
N ASN A 86 28.51 -5.31 -3.26
CA ASN A 86 28.91 -3.92 -3.09
C ASN A 86 28.84 -3.51 -1.60
N PRO A 87 29.94 -3.04 -0.98
CA PRO A 87 29.94 -2.61 0.41
C PRO A 87 29.21 -1.28 0.67
N VAL A 88 28.98 -0.48 -0.39
CA VAL A 88 28.31 0.82 -0.30
C VAL A 88 26.84 0.63 -0.66
N PRO A 89 25.89 1.13 0.16
CA PRO A 89 24.47 1.12 -0.22
C PRO A 89 24.22 1.90 -1.52
N TRP A 90 23.45 1.33 -2.42
CA TRP A 90 22.95 2.06 -3.57
C TRP A 90 21.55 2.61 -3.26
N ASN A 91 21.18 3.70 -3.93
CA ASN A 91 19.96 4.43 -3.64
C ASN A 91 19.16 4.60 -4.93
N PHE A 92 17.84 4.59 -4.80
CA PHE A 92 16.95 5.07 -5.84
C PHE A 92 16.01 6.13 -5.29
N LEU A 93 15.56 7.02 -6.16
CA LEU A 93 14.57 8.06 -5.84
C LEU A 93 13.31 7.80 -6.65
N PHE A 94 12.15 7.98 -6.06
CA PHE A 94 10.87 7.82 -6.76
C PHE A 94 10.71 8.80 -7.92
N SER A 95 11.37 9.96 -7.88
CA SER A 95 11.37 10.96 -8.95
C SER A 95 11.96 10.47 -10.29
N ILE A 96 12.58 9.30 -10.31
CA ILE A 96 13.07 8.66 -11.53
C ILE A 96 11.92 7.98 -12.28
N SER A 97 10.88 7.55 -11.58
CA SER A 97 9.68 6.99 -12.21
C SER A 97 8.91 8.09 -12.97
N PRO A 98 8.58 7.87 -14.25
CA PRO A 98 7.74 8.81 -15.00
C PRO A 98 6.35 9.02 -14.38
N GLU A 99 5.81 8.02 -13.71
CA GLU A 99 4.48 8.08 -13.07
C GLU A 99 4.48 8.91 -11.79
N PHE A 100 5.62 9.05 -11.10
CA PHE A 100 5.73 9.67 -9.78
C PHE A 100 6.80 10.77 -9.71
N SER A 101 6.99 11.54 -10.76
CA SER A 101 7.91 12.66 -10.77
C SER A 101 7.30 13.94 -10.15
N GLY A 102 8.12 14.92 -9.83
CA GLY A 102 7.68 16.20 -9.28
C GLY A 102 7.12 16.09 -7.85
N PRO A 103 6.03 16.80 -7.50
CA PRO A 103 5.50 16.86 -6.13
C PRO A 103 5.06 15.51 -5.56
N THR A 104 4.77 14.52 -6.41
CA THR A 104 4.32 13.19 -6.01
C THR A 104 5.45 12.16 -5.92
N SER A 105 6.71 12.60 -6.06
CA SER A 105 7.90 11.76 -6.03
C SER A 105 8.33 11.36 -4.62
N ASN A 106 7.38 11.17 -3.71
CA ASN A 106 7.65 10.75 -2.34
C ASN A 106 6.57 9.81 -1.80
N ALA A 107 6.90 9.18 -0.71
CA ALA A 107 5.96 8.50 0.17
C ALA A 107 6.28 8.89 1.63
N TYR A 108 5.74 8.12 2.59
CA TYR A 108 6.02 8.32 4.01
C TYR A 108 6.45 7.01 4.67
N GLN A 109 7.29 7.14 5.70
CA GLN A 109 7.40 6.16 6.76
C GLN A 109 6.39 6.56 7.83
N VAL A 110 5.54 5.63 8.26
CA VAL A 110 4.40 5.93 9.12
C VAL A 110 4.39 5.08 10.38
N GLU A 111 4.02 5.68 11.48
CA GLU A 111 3.52 4.94 12.63
C GLU A 111 2.13 4.38 12.26
N ARG A 112 2.04 3.07 12.07
CA ARG A 112 0.83 2.40 11.59
C ARG A 112 -0.38 2.64 12.49
N ALA A 113 -0.18 2.77 13.79
CA ALA A 113 -1.25 3.11 14.71
C ALA A 113 -1.97 4.40 14.29
N ARG A 114 -1.20 5.43 13.94
CA ARG A 114 -1.73 6.73 13.52
C ARG A 114 -2.23 6.73 12.08
N PHE A 115 -1.49 6.11 11.16
CA PHE A 115 -1.90 6.00 9.76
C PHE A 115 -3.22 5.24 9.61
N ASP A 116 -3.31 4.07 10.22
CA ASP A 116 -4.51 3.24 10.14
C ASP A 116 -5.71 3.95 10.79
N GLU A 117 -5.50 4.69 11.89
CA GLU A 117 -6.55 5.47 12.54
C GLU A 117 -7.08 6.59 11.63
N ILE A 118 -6.21 7.33 10.92
CA ILE A 118 -6.64 8.34 9.94
C ILE A 118 -7.63 7.72 8.93
N LEU A 119 -7.31 6.56 8.38
CA LEU A 119 -8.16 5.88 7.41
C LEU A 119 -9.46 5.38 8.04
N LEU A 120 -9.43 4.79 9.23
CA LEU A 120 -10.62 4.29 9.91
C LEU A 120 -11.58 5.42 10.30
N ARG A 121 -11.06 6.53 10.86
CA ARG A 121 -11.88 7.70 11.19
C ARG A 121 -12.43 8.38 9.93
N ASN A 122 -11.70 8.34 8.83
CA ASN A 122 -12.20 8.79 7.52
C ASN A 122 -13.38 7.93 7.05
N ALA A 123 -13.32 6.62 7.19
CA ALA A 123 -14.44 5.73 6.86
C ALA A 123 -15.69 6.11 7.67
N ALA A 124 -15.56 6.32 8.98
CA ALA A 124 -16.66 6.78 9.83
C ALA A 124 -17.23 8.13 9.38
N ARG A 125 -16.37 9.13 9.05
CA ARG A 125 -16.83 10.44 8.53
C ARG A 125 -17.58 10.33 7.20
N ASN A 126 -17.33 9.31 6.41
CA ASN A 126 -18.02 9.03 5.15
C ASN A 126 -19.29 8.18 5.34
N GLY A 127 -19.74 7.92 6.56
CA GLY A 127 -21.01 7.26 6.86
C GLY A 127 -20.91 5.75 7.09
N VAL A 128 -19.71 5.18 7.20
CA VAL A 128 -19.52 3.78 7.61
C VAL A 128 -19.85 3.65 9.10
N ASP A 129 -20.68 2.65 9.47
CA ASP A 129 -20.86 2.25 10.86
C ASP A 129 -19.66 1.44 11.33
N VAL A 130 -18.71 2.14 11.96
CA VAL A 130 -17.45 1.55 12.45
C VAL A 130 -17.65 1.07 13.87
N ARG A 131 -17.45 -0.23 14.10
CA ARG A 131 -17.56 -0.88 15.41
C ARG A 131 -16.22 -1.49 15.78
N GLU A 132 -15.57 -0.90 16.76
CA GLU A 132 -14.32 -1.39 17.33
C GLU A 132 -14.62 -2.40 18.46
N GLU A 133 -13.61 -3.20 18.82
CA GLU A 133 -13.70 -4.26 19.83
C GLU A 133 -14.75 -5.33 19.49
N CYS A 134 -14.93 -5.59 18.19
CA CYS A 134 -15.86 -6.57 17.62
C CYS A 134 -15.09 -7.67 16.88
N ASP A 135 -14.92 -8.83 17.51
CA ASP A 135 -14.18 -9.97 16.96
C ASP A 135 -15.11 -10.88 16.14
N VAL A 136 -14.89 -10.92 14.83
CA VAL A 136 -15.67 -11.77 13.92
C VAL A 136 -15.27 -13.23 14.10
N THR A 137 -16.23 -14.06 14.48
CA THR A 137 -16.02 -15.47 14.82
C THR A 137 -16.32 -16.43 13.68
N GLY A 138 -17.09 -16.02 12.66
CA GLY A 138 -17.38 -16.86 11.51
C GLY A 138 -18.29 -16.22 10.47
N ALA A 139 -18.34 -16.84 9.28
CA ALA A 139 -19.25 -16.47 8.22
C ALA A 139 -20.62 -17.20 8.39
N LEU A 140 -21.70 -16.47 8.18
CA LEU A 140 -23.05 -17.05 8.01
C LEU A 140 -23.18 -17.49 6.55
N GLN A 141 -23.76 -18.67 6.33
CA GLN A 141 -23.92 -19.22 4.98
C GLN A 141 -25.33 -19.80 4.81
N ALA A 142 -25.90 -19.59 3.63
CA ALA A 142 -27.13 -20.22 3.18
C ALA A 142 -27.02 -20.52 1.67
N ASP A 143 -27.50 -21.67 1.26
CA ASP A 143 -27.58 -22.10 -0.15
C ASP A 143 -26.27 -21.91 -0.93
N GLY A 144 -25.13 -22.18 -0.29
CA GLY A 144 -23.81 -22.05 -0.91
C GLY A 144 -23.28 -20.60 -1.05
N ARG A 145 -23.95 -19.63 -0.41
CA ARG A 145 -23.59 -18.21 -0.41
C ARG A 145 -23.28 -17.75 1.02
N VAL A 146 -22.30 -16.88 1.18
CA VAL A 146 -22.07 -16.12 2.43
C VAL A 146 -23.13 -15.02 2.51
N THR A 147 -23.83 -14.96 3.65
CA THR A 147 -24.99 -14.07 3.89
C THR A 147 -24.81 -13.14 5.07
N GLY A 148 -23.61 -13.10 5.64
CA GLY A 148 -23.27 -12.27 6.79
C GLY A 148 -22.17 -12.84 7.64
N VAL A 149 -22.03 -12.32 8.86
CA VAL A 149 -21.04 -12.78 9.85
C VAL A 149 -21.64 -12.89 11.25
N SER A 150 -21.02 -13.75 12.07
CA SER A 150 -21.16 -13.75 13.53
C SER A 150 -19.97 -13.04 14.15
N TYR A 151 -20.18 -12.25 15.19
CA TYR A 151 -19.12 -11.56 15.91
C TYR A 151 -19.41 -11.50 17.41
N ARG A 152 -18.37 -11.26 18.20
CA ARG A 152 -18.43 -11.03 19.64
C ARG A 152 -18.02 -9.59 19.92
N ASP A 153 -18.80 -8.88 20.73
CA ASP A 153 -18.48 -7.53 21.18
C ASP A 153 -17.52 -7.51 22.38
N ALA A 154 -17.18 -6.30 22.86
CA ALA A 154 -16.29 -6.08 23.99
C ALA A 154 -16.78 -6.72 25.29
N ASP A 155 -18.09 -6.82 25.49
CA ASP A 155 -18.73 -7.40 26.68
C ASP A 155 -18.85 -8.92 26.58
N GLY A 156 -18.42 -9.52 25.46
CA GLY A 156 -18.52 -10.95 25.18
C GLY A 156 -19.86 -11.38 24.63
N GLY A 157 -20.76 -10.44 24.29
CA GLY A 157 -22.04 -10.69 23.66
C GLY A 157 -21.87 -11.22 22.23
N GLU A 158 -22.61 -12.28 21.88
CA GLU A 158 -22.59 -12.83 20.53
C GLU A 158 -23.70 -12.20 19.68
N HIS A 159 -23.31 -11.76 18.49
CA HIS A 159 -24.18 -11.05 17.56
C HIS A 159 -24.05 -11.62 16.15
N GLN A 160 -25.03 -11.31 15.30
CA GLN A 160 -25.04 -11.64 13.88
C GLN A 160 -25.48 -10.43 13.07
N ILE A 161 -24.82 -10.21 11.92
CA ILE A 161 -25.23 -9.23 10.92
C ILE A 161 -25.43 -9.96 9.61
N SER A 162 -26.60 -9.81 9.01
CA SER A 162 -26.88 -10.25 7.64
C SER A 162 -26.40 -9.20 6.65
N ALA A 163 -25.78 -9.63 5.56
CA ALA A 163 -25.29 -8.73 4.52
C ALA A 163 -25.44 -9.37 3.14
N ALA A 164 -25.61 -8.53 2.12
CA ALA A 164 -25.54 -9.00 0.73
C ALA A 164 -24.14 -9.50 0.38
N TYR A 165 -23.11 -8.82 0.93
CA TYR A 165 -21.69 -9.17 0.75
C TYR A 165 -20.89 -9.00 2.04
N VAL A 166 -19.86 -9.84 2.18
CA VAL A 166 -18.83 -9.75 3.22
C VAL A 166 -17.49 -9.49 2.56
N VAL A 167 -16.77 -8.47 3.04
CA VAL A 167 -15.37 -8.21 2.67
C VAL A 167 -14.49 -8.64 3.82
N ASP A 168 -13.66 -9.65 3.59
CA ASP A 168 -12.64 -10.06 4.56
C ASP A 168 -11.35 -9.28 4.35
N ALA A 169 -11.12 -8.29 5.20
CA ALA A 169 -9.92 -7.47 5.33
C ALA A 169 -9.21 -7.70 6.67
N SER A 170 -9.45 -8.82 7.33
CA SER A 170 -8.99 -9.12 8.70
C SER A 170 -7.51 -9.50 8.80
N GLY A 171 -6.78 -9.42 7.68
CA GLY A 171 -5.35 -9.62 7.64
C GLY A 171 -4.92 -11.10 7.66
N ASN A 172 -3.67 -11.36 8.00
CA ASN A 172 -3.06 -12.69 7.88
C ASN A 172 -3.68 -13.75 8.82
N ARG A 173 -4.34 -13.33 9.90
CA ARG A 173 -5.02 -14.23 10.86
C ARG A 173 -6.44 -14.58 10.46
N SER A 174 -6.91 -14.10 9.30
CA SER A 174 -8.24 -14.45 8.80
C SER A 174 -8.51 -15.96 8.87
N SER A 175 -9.73 -16.31 9.24
CA SER A 175 -10.29 -17.65 9.09
C SER A 175 -11.41 -17.70 8.04
N LEU A 176 -11.91 -16.54 7.61
CA LEU A 176 -13.04 -16.43 6.69
C LEU A 176 -12.71 -16.87 5.26
N TRP A 177 -11.42 -16.89 4.88
CA TRP A 177 -10.98 -17.40 3.57
C TRP A 177 -11.48 -18.84 3.30
N ARG A 178 -11.74 -19.64 4.37
CA ARG A 178 -12.29 -20.99 4.21
C ARG A 178 -13.69 -21.00 3.59
N ALA A 179 -14.45 -19.91 3.78
CA ALA A 179 -15.78 -19.77 3.18
C ALA A 179 -15.74 -19.61 1.65
N THR A 180 -14.57 -19.28 1.07
CA THR A 180 -14.42 -19.27 -0.40
C THR A 180 -14.28 -20.67 -1.01
N GLY A 181 -14.09 -21.70 -0.19
CA GLY A 181 -13.78 -23.06 -0.63
C GLY A 181 -12.39 -23.18 -1.25
N GLY A 182 -11.53 -22.18 -1.06
CA GLY A 182 -10.14 -22.18 -1.50
C GLY A 182 -9.18 -22.79 -0.48
N GLU A 183 -7.90 -22.82 -0.84
CA GLU A 183 -6.79 -23.26 -0.01
C GLU A 183 -5.77 -22.13 0.13
N ARG A 184 -5.12 -22.01 1.29
CA ARG A 184 -3.98 -21.11 1.50
C ARG A 184 -2.71 -21.85 1.13
N LYS A 185 -2.02 -21.37 0.08
CA LYS A 185 -0.74 -21.91 -0.39
C LYS A 185 0.40 -20.99 0.03
N TYR A 186 1.29 -21.53 0.85
CA TYR A 186 2.50 -20.83 1.26
C TYR A 186 3.54 -20.86 0.15
N SER A 187 4.32 -19.77 0.05
CA SER A 187 5.43 -19.69 -0.89
C SER A 187 6.49 -20.75 -0.58
N GLU A 188 7.05 -21.35 -1.62
CA GLU A 188 8.21 -22.25 -1.49
C GLU A 188 9.52 -21.45 -1.34
N HIS A 189 9.56 -20.22 -1.84
CA HIS A 189 10.76 -19.37 -1.85
C HIS A 189 10.87 -18.44 -0.63
N PHE A 190 9.75 -17.91 -0.12
CA PHE A 190 9.74 -16.90 0.95
C PHE A 190 9.27 -17.48 2.29
N GLN A 191 9.93 -18.55 2.76
CA GLN A 191 9.64 -19.13 4.07
C GLN A 191 10.53 -18.49 5.14
N ASN A 192 10.33 -17.19 5.38
CA ASN A 192 11.16 -16.39 6.24
C ASN A 192 10.49 -16.15 7.60
N VAL A 193 11.31 -15.81 8.59
CA VAL A 193 10.88 -15.35 9.92
C VAL A 193 11.48 -13.97 10.16
N ALA A 194 10.68 -13.03 10.61
CA ALA A 194 11.13 -11.71 11.00
C ALA A 194 11.16 -11.58 12.53
N VAL A 195 12.24 -11.01 13.08
CA VAL A 195 12.36 -10.54 14.46
C VAL A 195 12.69 -9.06 14.44
N PHE A 196 11.96 -8.25 15.22
CA PHE A 196 12.08 -6.79 15.12
C PHE A 196 11.68 -6.07 16.40
N GLY A 197 12.16 -4.84 16.51
CA GLY A 197 11.89 -3.93 17.63
C GLY A 197 12.16 -2.48 17.24
N TYR A 198 12.00 -1.59 18.22
CA TYR A 198 12.07 -0.14 18.03
C TYR A 198 13.18 0.47 18.87
N PHE A 199 13.81 1.51 18.34
CA PHE A 199 14.98 2.15 18.93
C PHE A 199 14.89 3.66 18.81
N ASN A 200 15.31 4.37 19.83
CA ASN A 200 15.53 5.81 19.83
C ASN A 200 17.01 6.14 19.62
N GLY A 201 17.31 7.31 19.04
CA GLY A 201 18.69 7.81 18.87
C GLY A 201 19.48 7.11 17.75
N GLY A 202 18.83 6.38 16.85
CA GLY A 202 19.49 5.78 15.69
C GLY A 202 19.94 6.83 14.66
N GLY A 203 21.05 6.56 13.96
CA GLY A 203 21.58 7.41 12.91
C GLY A 203 20.61 7.59 11.73
N ARG A 204 20.90 8.54 10.85
CA ARG A 204 20.15 8.78 9.62
C ARG A 204 21.08 8.68 8.41
N LEU A 205 20.54 8.23 7.28
CA LEU A 205 21.25 8.30 6.02
C LEU A 205 21.57 9.77 5.67
N PRO A 206 22.64 10.04 4.92
CA PRO A 206 22.92 11.40 4.43
C PRO A 206 21.76 11.93 3.56
N GLU A 207 21.54 13.25 3.62
CA GLU A 207 20.59 13.90 2.72
C GLU A 207 20.95 13.66 1.23
N PRO A 208 19.93 13.45 0.37
CA PRO A 208 18.49 13.57 0.57
C PRO A 208 17.79 12.28 1.05
N ASN A 209 18.54 11.27 1.49
CA ASN A 209 18.05 9.91 1.78
C ASN A 209 17.69 9.69 3.27
N SER A 210 17.74 10.71 4.11
CA SER A 210 17.60 10.61 5.58
C SER A 210 16.32 9.89 6.04
N GLY A 211 15.22 10.03 5.31
CA GLY A 211 13.94 9.36 5.59
C GLY A 211 13.71 8.07 4.78
N ASN A 212 14.67 7.63 3.96
CA ASN A 212 14.50 6.39 3.21
C ASN A 212 14.63 5.17 4.12
N ILE A 213 13.93 4.09 3.75
CA ILE A 213 14.23 2.77 4.29
C ILE A 213 15.62 2.34 3.82
N LEU A 214 16.40 1.74 4.73
CA LEU A 214 17.61 1.01 4.37
C LEU A 214 17.36 -0.49 4.55
N CYS A 215 17.62 -1.26 3.49
CA CYS A 215 17.68 -2.72 3.53
C CYS A 215 19.12 -3.19 3.37
N GLU A 216 19.64 -3.96 4.32
CA GLU A 216 20.99 -4.51 4.28
C GLU A 216 20.98 -6.03 4.35
N ALA A 217 21.51 -6.69 3.30
CA ALA A 217 21.65 -8.14 3.26
C ALA A 217 22.88 -8.61 4.03
N PHE A 218 22.78 -9.80 4.64
CA PHE A 218 23.86 -10.55 5.28
C PHE A 218 23.63 -12.06 5.06
N ASP A 219 24.55 -12.89 5.46
CA ASP A 219 24.58 -14.32 5.07
C ASP A 219 23.29 -15.11 5.37
N GLU A 220 22.58 -14.82 6.48
CA GLU A 220 21.40 -15.57 6.87
C GLU A 220 20.07 -14.91 6.49
N GLY A 221 20.11 -13.66 5.96
CA GLY A 221 18.91 -12.88 5.64
C GLY A 221 19.21 -11.41 5.35
N TRP A 222 18.35 -10.54 5.81
CA TRP A 222 18.52 -9.10 5.64
C TRP A 222 17.87 -8.33 6.78
N LEU A 223 18.30 -7.08 6.97
CA LEU A 223 17.78 -6.12 7.93
C LEU A 223 17.00 -5.02 7.23
N TRP A 224 15.91 -4.59 7.83
CA TRP A 224 15.34 -3.27 7.55
C TRP A 224 15.71 -2.28 8.64
N TYR A 225 15.86 -1.03 8.25
CA TYR A 225 16.05 0.13 9.09
C TYR A 225 15.13 1.23 8.60
N ILE A 226 14.06 1.54 9.34
CA ILE A 226 13.00 2.47 8.92
C ILE A 226 12.91 3.60 9.94
N PRO A 227 13.32 4.84 9.61
CA PRO A 227 13.11 5.99 10.45
C PRO A 227 11.63 6.38 10.47
N LEU A 228 10.97 6.30 11.63
CA LEU A 228 9.55 6.64 11.76
C LEU A 228 9.35 8.09 12.15
N THR A 229 10.24 8.62 13.00
CA THR A 229 10.32 10.02 13.41
C THR A 229 11.77 10.46 13.42
N ASP A 230 12.06 11.67 13.85
CA ASP A 230 13.45 12.14 14.01
C ASP A 230 14.24 11.28 15.00
N ASP A 231 13.58 10.65 15.97
CA ASP A 231 14.20 9.83 17.02
C ASP A 231 13.87 8.34 16.88
N LEU A 232 12.59 7.99 16.65
CA LEU A 232 12.12 6.61 16.63
C LEU A 232 12.49 5.90 15.30
N THR A 233 13.02 4.69 15.41
CA THR A 233 13.41 3.84 14.28
C THR A 233 12.91 2.41 14.48
N SER A 234 12.27 1.84 13.46
CA SER A 234 11.94 0.42 13.38
C SER A 234 13.10 -0.36 12.77
N VAL A 235 13.59 -1.37 13.47
CA VAL A 235 14.68 -2.23 12.99
C VAL A 235 14.29 -3.70 13.11
N GLY A 236 14.47 -4.47 12.05
CA GLY A 236 14.18 -5.90 12.11
C GLY A 236 15.01 -6.72 11.15
N ALA A 237 15.19 -7.98 11.50
CA ALA A 237 15.89 -8.97 10.71
C ALA A 237 14.90 -9.99 10.14
N VAL A 238 14.96 -10.20 8.83
CA VAL A 238 14.26 -11.25 8.10
C VAL A 238 15.25 -12.38 7.84
N ILE A 239 14.98 -13.54 8.40
CA ILE A 239 15.89 -14.67 8.44
C ILE A 239 15.26 -15.85 7.71
N SER A 240 16.04 -16.58 6.90
CA SER A 240 15.58 -17.78 6.23
C SER A 240 15.09 -18.83 7.25
N ARG A 241 14.15 -19.68 6.84
CA ARG A 241 13.60 -20.76 7.68
C ARG A 241 14.68 -21.67 8.23
N GLU A 242 15.72 -21.95 7.47
CA GLU A 242 16.85 -22.80 7.87
C GLU A 242 17.58 -22.22 9.09
N ASN A 243 17.64 -20.89 9.19
CA ASN A 243 18.27 -20.14 10.25
C ASN A 243 17.31 -19.74 11.40
N ALA A 244 16.02 -20.07 11.30
CA ALA A 244 14.99 -19.66 12.27
C ALA A 244 15.24 -20.13 13.71
N SER A 245 16.03 -21.21 13.91
CA SER A 245 16.45 -21.67 15.24
C SER A 245 17.27 -20.63 16.02
N GLN A 246 17.91 -19.69 15.32
CA GLN A 246 18.70 -18.60 15.94
C GLN A 246 17.85 -17.55 16.64
N ILE A 247 16.52 -17.53 16.41
CA ILE A 247 15.56 -16.59 17.05
C ILE A 247 14.95 -17.21 18.32
N GLN A 248 15.24 -18.49 18.61
CA GLN A 248 14.69 -19.16 19.79
C GLN A 248 15.28 -18.59 21.10
N GLY A 249 14.43 -18.49 22.13
CA GLY A 249 14.83 -17.97 23.43
C GLY A 249 14.67 -16.46 23.56
N ASP A 250 15.74 -15.76 23.87
CA ASP A 250 15.73 -14.31 24.02
C ASP A 250 15.66 -13.59 22.65
N LYS A 251 14.50 -13.02 22.36
CA LYS A 251 14.22 -12.34 21.08
C LYS A 251 15.07 -11.09 20.90
N GLU A 252 15.33 -10.36 21.97
CA GLU A 252 16.13 -9.14 21.95
C GLU A 252 17.59 -9.45 21.69
N ALA A 253 18.15 -10.43 22.40
CA ALA A 253 19.50 -10.91 22.15
C ALA A 253 19.66 -11.41 20.69
N ALA A 254 18.64 -12.10 20.16
CA ALA A 254 18.65 -12.55 18.75
C ALA A 254 18.66 -11.35 17.78
N LEU A 255 17.80 -10.35 17.99
CA LEU A 255 17.75 -9.14 17.16
C LEU A 255 19.10 -8.41 17.20
N MET A 256 19.66 -8.15 18.38
CA MET A 256 20.95 -7.49 18.54
C MET A 256 22.09 -8.27 17.88
N LYS A 257 22.05 -9.60 17.94
CA LYS A 257 23.02 -10.46 17.24
C LYS A 257 22.97 -10.26 15.72
N PHE A 258 21.78 -10.18 15.11
CA PHE A 258 21.65 -9.95 13.67
C PHE A 258 22.06 -8.52 13.29
N ILE A 259 21.71 -7.52 14.08
CA ILE A 259 22.22 -6.15 13.90
C ILE A 259 23.75 -6.14 13.92
N GLY A 260 24.36 -6.85 14.85
CA GLY A 260 25.82 -6.97 14.96
C GLY A 260 26.52 -7.65 13.76
N ARG A 261 25.77 -8.35 12.90
CA ARG A 261 26.30 -8.98 11.66
C ARG A 261 26.26 -8.06 10.46
N SER A 262 25.43 -7.02 10.51
CA SER A 262 25.45 -5.99 9.49
C SER A 262 26.68 -5.10 9.63
N SER A 263 27.03 -4.41 8.57
CA SER A 263 28.10 -3.43 8.62
C SER A 263 27.56 -2.02 8.75
N TYR A 264 26.61 -1.66 7.92
CA TYR A 264 26.10 -0.29 7.82
C TYR A 264 25.03 0.00 8.89
N VAL A 265 24.03 -0.88 9.03
CA VAL A 265 23.00 -0.73 10.07
C VAL A 265 23.62 -0.75 11.46
N LYS A 266 24.59 -1.63 11.72
CA LYS A 266 25.34 -1.66 12.98
C LYS A 266 25.92 -0.30 13.36
N ASP A 267 26.57 0.38 12.39
CA ASP A 267 27.18 1.69 12.65
C ASP A 267 26.13 2.77 12.92
N MET A 268 24.98 2.72 12.23
CA MET A 268 23.84 3.61 12.50
C MET A 268 23.21 3.39 13.88
N MET A 269 23.40 2.20 14.46
CA MET A 269 22.87 1.81 15.77
C MET A 269 23.80 2.10 16.94
N ASN A 270 25.00 2.68 16.74
CA ASN A 270 26.00 2.86 17.80
C ASN A 270 25.48 3.62 19.03
N ASP A 271 24.66 4.65 18.81
CA ASP A 271 24.07 5.48 19.88
C ASP A 271 22.60 5.15 20.18
N ALA A 272 22.05 4.18 19.44
CA ALA A 272 20.65 3.82 19.54
C ALA A 272 20.34 3.05 20.84
N LYS A 273 19.19 3.35 21.41
CA LYS A 273 18.68 2.69 22.63
C LYS A 273 17.36 2.00 22.30
N ARG A 274 17.22 0.78 22.76
CA ARG A 274 15.98 0.02 22.67
C ARG A 274 14.85 0.77 23.38
N VAL A 275 13.67 0.84 22.75
CA VAL A 275 12.44 1.25 23.42
C VAL A 275 11.97 0.05 24.26
N ASP A 276 12.12 0.11 25.59
CA ASP A 276 11.86 -0.97 26.54
C ASP A 276 10.77 -0.62 27.58
N ASP A 277 9.91 0.34 27.22
CA ASP A 277 8.81 0.81 28.06
C ASP A 277 7.50 0.04 27.77
N ASP A 278 6.43 0.39 28.51
CA ASP A 278 5.09 -0.19 28.39
C ASP A 278 4.32 0.33 27.14
N SER A 279 4.96 1.09 26.26
CA SER A 279 4.35 1.55 25.01
C SER A 279 4.13 0.40 24.01
N MET A 280 3.36 0.66 22.95
CA MET A 280 3.17 -0.31 21.88
C MET A 280 4.47 -0.66 21.13
N TYR A 281 5.55 0.09 21.34
CA TYR A 281 6.87 -0.12 20.73
C TYR A 281 7.87 -0.83 21.67
N GLY A 282 7.52 -1.02 22.94
CA GLY A 282 8.40 -1.60 23.95
C GLY A 282 8.69 -3.09 23.80
N GLU A 283 8.00 -3.81 22.95
CA GLU A 283 8.14 -5.28 22.81
C GLU A 283 8.93 -5.66 21.55
N VAL A 284 9.86 -6.63 21.67
CA VAL A 284 10.45 -7.31 20.50
C VAL A 284 9.48 -8.37 19.99
N ARG A 285 9.15 -8.29 18.71
CA ARG A 285 8.13 -9.12 18.07
C ARG A 285 8.71 -10.07 17.02
N ILE A 286 7.96 -11.14 16.76
CA ILE A 286 8.26 -12.12 15.73
C ILE A 286 7.07 -12.24 14.79
N ARG A 287 7.36 -12.29 13.48
CA ARG A 287 6.40 -12.66 12.43
C ARG A 287 6.94 -13.86 11.65
N LYS A 288 6.06 -14.80 11.36
CA LYS A 288 6.38 -16.00 10.57
C LYS A 288 5.19 -16.38 9.68
N ASP A 289 5.43 -17.25 8.73
CA ASP A 289 4.42 -17.84 7.85
C ASP A 289 3.56 -16.77 7.15
N TYR A 290 4.20 -15.71 6.68
CA TYR A 290 3.51 -14.55 6.12
C TYR A 290 3.43 -14.55 4.59
N SER A 291 4.27 -15.32 3.87
CA SER A 291 4.24 -15.35 2.40
C SER A 291 3.32 -16.47 1.90
N TYR A 292 2.17 -16.07 1.35
CA TYR A 292 1.15 -16.99 0.84
C TYR A 292 0.18 -16.31 -0.12
N ALA A 293 -0.55 -17.12 -0.87
CA ALA A 293 -1.74 -16.71 -1.60
C ALA A 293 -2.86 -17.75 -1.44
N ASN A 294 -4.09 -17.30 -1.27
CA ASN A 294 -5.23 -18.20 -1.33
C ASN A 294 -5.53 -18.56 -2.79
N THR A 295 -6.01 -19.78 -3.05
CA THR A 295 -6.34 -20.24 -4.41
C THR A 295 -7.61 -19.59 -4.96
N ARG A 296 -8.43 -18.97 -4.11
CA ARG A 296 -9.62 -18.19 -4.46
C ARG A 296 -9.66 -16.94 -3.61
N PHE A 297 -9.91 -15.80 -4.20
CA PHE A 297 -10.07 -14.53 -3.52
C PHE A 297 -11.53 -14.13 -3.33
N HIS A 298 -12.45 -14.86 -3.95
CA HIS A 298 -13.88 -14.65 -3.77
C HIS A 298 -14.68 -15.94 -3.88
N ALA A 299 -15.91 -15.88 -3.41
CA ALA A 299 -16.99 -16.84 -3.65
C ALA A 299 -18.32 -16.10 -3.54
N PRO A 300 -19.47 -16.72 -3.85
CA PRO A 300 -20.76 -16.05 -3.72
C PRO A 300 -20.94 -15.40 -2.34
N GLY A 301 -21.11 -14.07 -2.34
CA GLY A 301 -21.30 -13.25 -1.14
C GLY A 301 -20.06 -12.93 -0.32
N ILE A 302 -18.85 -13.32 -0.72
CA ILE A 302 -17.60 -12.99 0.01
C ILE A 302 -16.45 -12.64 -0.92
N VAL A 303 -15.64 -11.65 -0.54
CA VAL A 303 -14.39 -11.28 -1.19
C VAL A 303 -13.28 -11.07 -0.16
N LEU A 304 -12.06 -11.52 -0.46
CA LEU A 304 -10.87 -11.39 0.38
C LEU A 304 -9.96 -10.29 -0.17
N ILE A 305 -9.45 -9.41 0.69
CA ILE A 305 -8.52 -8.34 0.33
C ILE A 305 -7.32 -8.27 1.28
N GLY A 306 -6.22 -7.67 0.80
CA GLY A 306 -4.99 -7.54 1.59
C GLY A 306 -4.46 -8.90 2.06
N ASP A 307 -3.89 -8.92 3.26
CA ASP A 307 -3.31 -10.15 3.82
C ASP A 307 -4.35 -11.27 4.07
N ALA A 308 -5.64 -10.98 4.05
CA ALA A 308 -6.66 -12.04 4.07
C ALA A 308 -6.65 -12.87 2.77
N ALA A 309 -6.29 -12.26 1.64
CA ALA A 309 -6.16 -12.91 0.33
C ALA A 309 -4.75 -13.43 0.07
N CYS A 310 -3.74 -12.56 0.17
CA CYS A 310 -2.35 -12.89 -0.14
C CYS A 310 -1.38 -11.90 0.49
N PHE A 311 -0.14 -12.34 0.70
CA PHE A 311 1.00 -11.51 1.07
C PHE A 311 2.28 -12.11 0.50
N ILE A 312 3.29 -11.27 0.19
CA ILE A 312 4.55 -11.75 -0.38
C ILE A 312 5.68 -11.66 0.66
N ASP A 313 6.30 -10.48 0.75
CA ASP A 313 7.48 -10.22 1.56
C ASP A 313 7.63 -8.71 1.81
N PRO A 314 8.19 -8.26 2.94
CA PRO A 314 8.23 -6.83 3.28
C PRO A 314 9.32 -6.02 2.57
N VAL A 315 10.27 -6.62 1.84
CA VAL A 315 11.48 -5.94 1.35
C VAL A 315 11.22 -4.69 0.48
N PHE A 316 10.16 -4.70 -0.33
CA PHE A 316 9.77 -3.54 -1.16
C PHE A 316 8.53 -2.79 -0.64
N SER A 317 8.14 -3.01 0.62
CA SER A 317 7.05 -2.25 1.26
C SER A 317 5.68 -2.40 0.58
N THR A 318 5.42 -3.52 -0.11
CA THR A 318 4.23 -3.72 -0.97
C THR A 318 2.94 -4.04 -0.23
N GLY A 319 3.00 -4.42 1.07
CA GLY A 319 1.84 -4.95 1.80
C GLY A 319 0.67 -3.96 1.91
N VAL A 320 0.94 -2.71 2.28
CA VAL A 320 -0.12 -1.67 2.38
C VAL A 320 -0.64 -1.31 0.99
N HIS A 321 0.23 -1.22 -0.02
CA HIS A 321 -0.15 -0.99 -1.41
C HIS A 321 -1.12 -2.07 -1.90
N LEU A 322 -0.75 -3.34 -1.80
CA LEU A 322 -1.59 -4.47 -2.22
C LEU A 322 -2.94 -4.48 -1.48
N ALA A 323 -2.94 -4.16 -0.17
CA ALA A 323 -4.18 -4.13 0.61
C ALA A 323 -5.12 -2.99 0.18
N THR A 324 -4.59 -1.79 -0.04
CA THR A 324 -5.39 -0.63 -0.45
C THR A 324 -5.82 -0.73 -1.92
N TYR A 325 -4.96 -1.23 -2.80
CA TYR A 325 -5.31 -1.52 -4.19
C TYR A 325 -6.43 -2.56 -4.30
N ALA A 326 -6.32 -3.68 -3.56
CA ALA A 326 -7.40 -4.66 -3.49
C ALA A 326 -8.69 -4.04 -2.93
N GLY A 327 -8.59 -3.11 -1.97
CA GLY A 327 -9.73 -2.34 -1.44
C GLY A 327 -10.43 -1.52 -2.53
N VAL A 328 -9.69 -0.85 -3.40
CA VAL A 328 -10.24 -0.10 -4.55
C VAL A 328 -10.92 -1.05 -5.54
N LEU A 329 -10.26 -2.15 -5.91
CA LEU A 329 -10.84 -3.13 -6.84
C LEU A 329 -12.11 -3.79 -6.29
N ALA A 330 -12.11 -4.15 -5.01
CA ALA A 330 -13.27 -4.74 -4.33
C ALA A 330 -14.44 -3.75 -4.26
N ALA A 331 -14.16 -2.48 -3.92
CA ALA A 331 -15.19 -1.43 -3.92
C ALA A 331 -15.80 -1.25 -5.31
N ARG A 332 -14.98 -1.20 -6.34
CA ARG A 332 -15.41 -1.09 -7.74
C ARG A 332 -16.33 -2.25 -8.15
N SER A 333 -15.94 -3.46 -7.79
CA SER A 333 -16.74 -4.67 -8.09
C SER A 333 -18.06 -4.69 -7.31
N LEU A 334 -18.02 -4.39 -6.00
CA LEU A 334 -19.21 -4.36 -5.16
C LEU A 334 -20.19 -3.25 -5.57
N ASN A 335 -19.71 -2.03 -5.88
CA ASN A 335 -20.54 -0.95 -6.42
C ASN A 335 -21.29 -1.42 -7.68
N SER A 336 -20.56 -2.00 -8.64
CA SER A 336 -21.15 -2.45 -9.91
C SER A 336 -22.19 -3.55 -9.73
N VAL A 337 -21.95 -4.46 -8.80
CA VAL A 337 -22.90 -5.56 -8.54
C VAL A 337 -24.12 -5.07 -7.75
N LEU A 338 -23.95 -4.22 -6.76
CA LEU A 338 -25.04 -3.63 -5.97
C LEU A 338 -25.90 -2.70 -6.82
N ASP A 339 -25.29 -1.92 -7.72
CA ASP A 339 -25.98 -1.09 -8.73
C ASP A 339 -26.59 -1.93 -9.88
N LYS A 340 -26.32 -3.23 -9.92
CA LYS A 340 -26.77 -4.16 -10.98
C LYS A 340 -26.29 -3.80 -12.40
N SER A 341 -25.19 -3.08 -12.50
CA SER A 341 -24.58 -2.70 -13.80
C SER A 341 -23.75 -3.83 -14.41
N VAL A 342 -23.17 -4.69 -13.56
CA VAL A 342 -22.35 -5.86 -13.98
C VAL A 342 -22.76 -7.07 -13.14
N SER A 343 -22.70 -8.28 -13.70
CA SER A 343 -22.97 -9.50 -12.95
C SER A 343 -21.88 -9.78 -11.88
N GLU A 344 -22.27 -10.42 -10.79
CA GLU A 344 -21.36 -10.80 -9.69
C GLU A 344 -20.16 -11.60 -10.20
N GLU A 345 -20.39 -12.57 -11.06
CA GLU A 345 -19.38 -13.43 -11.63
C GLU A 345 -18.32 -12.62 -12.42
N ARG A 346 -18.75 -11.71 -13.30
CA ARG A 346 -17.83 -10.89 -14.09
C ARG A 346 -17.08 -9.86 -13.27
N ALA A 347 -17.77 -9.19 -12.36
CA ALA A 347 -17.16 -8.17 -11.50
C ALA A 347 -16.05 -8.76 -10.62
N PHE A 348 -16.29 -9.93 -10.04
CA PHE A 348 -15.28 -10.56 -9.17
C PHE A 348 -14.22 -11.33 -9.96
N ALA A 349 -14.49 -11.80 -11.17
CA ALA A 349 -13.45 -12.31 -12.06
C ALA A 349 -12.45 -11.21 -12.44
N GLU A 350 -12.94 -10.00 -12.76
CA GLU A 350 -12.10 -8.83 -13.01
C GLU A 350 -11.27 -8.43 -11.78
N PHE A 351 -11.91 -8.37 -10.60
CA PHE A 351 -11.23 -8.13 -9.32
C PHE A 351 -10.07 -9.11 -9.10
N GLU A 352 -10.37 -10.41 -9.13
CA GLU A 352 -9.37 -11.45 -8.84
C GLU A 352 -8.26 -11.46 -9.90
N GLY A 353 -8.60 -11.30 -11.17
CA GLY A 353 -7.63 -11.26 -12.26
C GLY A 353 -6.64 -10.11 -12.13
N ARG A 354 -7.13 -8.87 -11.88
CA ARG A 354 -6.25 -7.71 -11.68
C ARG A 354 -5.42 -7.82 -10.39
N TYR A 355 -6.01 -8.26 -9.31
CA TYR A 355 -5.30 -8.38 -8.04
C TYR A 355 -4.21 -9.45 -8.11
N ARG A 356 -4.49 -10.60 -8.76
CA ARG A 356 -3.48 -11.65 -8.98
C ARG A 356 -2.36 -11.20 -9.92
N ARG A 357 -2.68 -10.40 -10.94
CA ARG A 357 -1.67 -9.83 -11.83
C ARG A 357 -0.70 -8.96 -11.06
N GLU A 358 -1.20 -8.01 -10.25
CA GLU A 358 -0.37 -7.15 -9.40
C GLU A 358 0.51 -7.96 -8.44
N TYR A 359 -0.11 -8.92 -7.72
CA TYR A 359 0.62 -9.83 -6.84
C TYR A 359 1.72 -10.60 -7.58
N SER A 360 1.43 -11.16 -8.76
CA SER A 360 2.38 -12.00 -9.51
C SER A 360 3.59 -11.22 -9.98
N VAL A 361 3.41 -9.97 -10.42
CA VAL A 361 4.51 -9.11 -10.84
C VAL A 361 5.49 -8.86 -9.70
N PHE A 362 4.98 -8.49 -8.53
CA PHE A 362 5.84 -8.33 -7.35
C PHE A 362 6.48 -9.65 -6.90
N TYR A 363 5.75 -10.76 -6.98
CA TYR A 363 6.26 -12.07 -6.60
C TYR A 363 7.42 -12.53 -7.50
N GLU A 364 7.26 -12.41 -8.82
CA GLU A 364 8.29 -12.79 -9.80
C GLU A 364 9.54 -11.91 -9.66
N PHE A 365 9.33 -10.60 -9.50
CA PHE A 365 10.44 -9.68 -9.28
C PHE A 365 11.20 -9.99 -7.99
N LEU A 366 10.48 -10.18 -6.89
CA LEU A 366 11.08 -10.53 -5.59
C LEU A 366 11.82 -11.87 -5.62
N SER A 367 11.27 -12.88 -6.27
CA SER A 367 11.95 -14.16 -6.44
C SER A 367 13.29 -13.98 -7.16
N SER A 368 13.31 -13.16 -8.20
CA SER A 368 14.55 -12.82 -8.91
C SER A 368 15.52 -12.03 -8.02
N PHE A 369 15.01 -11.06 -7.26
CA PHE A 369 15.82 -10.19 -6.39
C PHE A 369 16.52 -10.98 -5.28
N TYR A 370 15.86 -11.92 -4.65
CA TYR A 370 16.45 -12.78 -3.60
C TYR A 370 17.55 -13.72 -4.12
N HIS A 371 17.45 -14.14 -5.39
CA HIS A 371 18.45 -15.03 -5.99
C HIS A 371 19.66 -14.33 -6.60
N MET A 372 19.72 -12.99 -6.51
CA MET A 372 20.79 -12.23 -7.12
C MET A 372 21.92 -11.88 -6.15
N ASP A 373 23.02 -12.63 -6.24
CA ASP A 373 24.34 -12.29 -5.64
C ASP A 373 25.14 -11.28 -6.49
N GLN A 374 24.47 -10.47 -7.34
CA GLN A 374 25.14 -9.78 -8.44
C GLN A 374 25.05 -8.25 -8.31
N ALA A 375 25.75 -7.56 -9.23
CA ALA A 375 25.75 -6.11 -9.32
C ALA A 375 24.33 -5.52 -9.50
N GLU A 376 24.13 -4.28 -9.08
CA GLU A 376 22.85 -3.56 -9.10
C GLU A 376 22.16 -3.54 -10.49
N ASP A 377 22.93 -3.48 -11.58
CA ASP A 377 22.41 -3.51 -12.96
C ASP A 377 21.54 -4.74 -13.28
N SER A 378 21.79 -5.87 -12.62
CA SER A 378 21.00 -7.08 -12.84
C SER A 378 19.60 -7.00 -12.22
N TYR A 379 19.41 -6.22 -11.15
CA TYR A 379 18.10 -5.97 -10.52
C TYR A 379 17.19 -5.18 -11.46
N PHE A 380 17.75 -4.15 -12.09
CA PHE A 380 17.03 -3.30 -13.04
C PHE A 380 16.61 -4.06 -14.30
N TRP A 381 17.49 -4.94 -14.80
CA TRP A 381 17.16 -5.80 -15.93
C TRP A 381 16.01 -6.77 -15.63
N GLN A 382 15.95 -7.32 -14.42
CA GLN A 382 14.84 -8.19 -14.03
C GLN A 382 13.53 -7.42 -13.90
N ALA A 383 13.54 -6.23 -13.31
CA ALA A 383 12.35 -5.37 -13.25
C ALA A 383 11.77 -5.10 -14.65
N ARG A 384 12.63 -4.76 -15.62
CA ARG A 384 12.20 -4.53 -17.00
C ARG A 384 11.56 -5.76 -17.65
N LYS A 385 12.09 -6.96 -17.41
CA LYS A 385 11.50 -8.21 -17.92
C LYS A 385 10.09 -8.44 -17.36
N VAL A 386 9.87 -8.15 -16.10
CA VAL A 386 8.59 -8.35 -15.43
C VAL A 386 7.56 -7.30 -15.88
N THR A 387 7.99 -6.03 -16.00
CA THR A 387 7.07 -4.92 -16.32
C THR A 387 6.72 -4.79 -17.80
N ASN A 388 7.53 -5.34 -18.72
CA ASN A 388 7.37 -5.17 -20.18
C ASN A 388 7.32 -3.70 -20.64
N LEU A 389 7.87 -2.76 -19.86
CA LEU A 389 7.90 -1.35 -20.21
C LEU A 389 9.04 -1.03 -21.20
N SER A 390 8.81 -0.03 -22.06
CA SER A 390 9.82 0.49 -23.01
C SER A 390 10.87 1.40 -22.36
N GLU A 391 10.73 1.66 -21.07
CA GLU A 391 11.61 2.50 -20.26
C GLU A 391 12.99 1.89 -20.02
N SER A 392 13.93 2.67 -19.50
CA SER A 392 15.21 2.14 -19.03
C SER A 392 14.99 1.10 -17.94
N SER A 393 15.94 0.18 -17.76
CA SER A 393 15.83 -0.85 -16.72
C SER A 393 15.68 -0.26 -15.32
N PHE A 394 16.33 0.88 -15.08
CA PHE A 394 16.28 1.59 -13.80
C PHE A 394 14.92 2.28 -13.56
N GLU A 395 14.38 2.96 -14.58
CA GLU A 395 13.04 3.55 -14.52
C GLU A 395 11.98 2.48 -14.27
N SER A 396 12.02 1.37 -15.01
CA SER A 396 11.12 0.23 -14.79
C SER A 396 11.18 -0.33 -13.37
N PHE A 397 12.38 -0.43 -12.79
CA PHE A 397 12.56 -0.82 -11.40
C PHE A 397 11.90 0.18 -10.44
N VAL A 398 12.16 1.48 -10.63
CA VAL A 398 11.61 2.51 -9.76
C VAL A 398 10.09 2.59 -9.89
N SER A 399 9.53 2.51 -11.11
CA SER A 399 8.09 2.46 -11.35
C SER A 399 7.43 1.29 -10.63
N LEU A 400 8.04 0.09 -10.70
CA LEU A 400 7.55 -1.08 -9.99
C LEU A 400 7.51 -0.86 -8.47
N VAL A 401 8.64 -0.45 -7.87
CA VAL A 401 8.73 -0.26 -6.41
C VAL A 401 8.04 1.01 -5.90
N ALA A 402 7.55 1.86 -6.78
CA ALA A 402 6.68 2.99 -6.45
C ALA A 402 5.18 2.63 -6.48
N GLY A 403 4.84 1.43 -7.02
CA GLY A 403 3.47 0.96 -7.19
C GLY A 403 2.81 1.43 -8.49
N GLY A 404 3.57 1.93 -9.46
CA GLY A 404 3.07 2.44 -10.75
C GLY A 404 2.66 1.34 -11.74
N TYR A 405 3.02 0.10 -11.48
CA TYR A 405 2.77 -1.01 -12.39
C TYR A 405 1.28 -1.38 -12.56
N SER A 406 0.45 -1.06 -11.58
CA SER A 406 -0.98 -1.37 -11.62
C SER A 406 -1.68 -0.84 -12.88
N GLN A 407 -1.11 0.15 -13.56
CA GLN A 407 -1.69 0.86 -14.71
C GLN A 407 -3.09 1.44 -14.41
N GLU A 408 -3.36 1.69 -13.15
CA GLU A 408 -4.62 2.24 -12.68
C GLU A 408 -4.52 3.77 -12.63
N ARG A 409 -5.25 4.45 -13.51
CA ARG A 409 -5.26 5.93 -13.57
C ARG A 409 -5.54 6.56 -12.23
N VAL A 410 -6.46 6.01 -11.47
CA VAL A 410 -6.82 6.53 -10.14
C VAL A 410 -5.64 6.54 -9.16
N LEU A 411 -4.62 5.71 -9.38
CA LEU A 411 -3.40 5.65 -8.56
C LEU A 411 -2.27 6.54 -9.10
N THR A 412 -2.28 6.92 -10.37
CA THR A 412 -1.17 7.62 -11.05
C THR A 412 -1.57 8.96 -11.67
N GLU A 413 -2.85 9.22 -11.91
CA GLU A 413 -3.31 10.41 -12.64
C GLU A 413 -2.91 11.73 -11.99
N GLY A 414 -2.94 11.80 -10.65
CA GLY A 414 -2.47 12.99 -9.93
C GLY A 414 -0.98 13.25 -10.11
N ALA A 415 -0.18 12.21 -10.32
CA ALA A 415 1.25 12.29 -10.58
C ALA A 415 1.55 12.81 -12.01
N GLN A 416 0.87 12.25 -13.01
CA GLN A 416 1.11 12.60 -14.42
C GLN A 416 0.80 14.07 -14.74
N VAL A 417 -0.24 14.65 -14.16
CA VAL A 417 -0.57 16.08 -14.34
C VAL A 417 0.48 16.95 -13.66
N ALA A 418 0.87 16.61 -12.42
CA ALA A 418 1.93 17.29 -11.69
C ALA A 418 3.28 17.26 -12.44
N GLU A 419 3.62 16.12 -13.03
CA GLU A 419 4.83 15.95 -13.82
C GLU A 419 4.90 16.85 -15.03
N ARG A 420 3.83 16.91 -15.86
CA ARG A 420 3.78 17.76 -17.04
C ARG A 420 3.99 19.21 -16.67
N PHE A 421 3.44 19.65 -15.54
CA PHE A 421 3.58 21.03 -15.07
C PHE A 421 4.98 21.30 -14.51
N ALA A 422 5.57 20.35 -13.74
CA ALA A 422 6.93 20.47 -13.20
C ALA A 422 7.96 20.51 -14.32
N ARG A 423 7.85 19.65 -15.33
CA ARG A 423 8.74 19.69 -16.52
C ARG A 423 8.61 21.01 -17.27
N SER A 424 7.40 21.48 -17.48
CA SER A 424 7.17 22.77 -18.14
C SER A 424 7.73 23.95 -17.33
N ALA A 425 7.67 23.88 -16.01
CA ALA A 425 8.24 24.89 -15.12
C ALA A 425 9.78 24.84 -15.10
N GLU A 426 10.39 23.63 -15.10
CA GLU A 426 11.83 23.43 -15.21
C GLU A 426 12.37 23.88 -16.57
N ASP A 427 11.69 23.57 -17.67
CA ASP A 427 12.05 24.00 -19.01
C ASP A 427 12.00 25.52 -19.16
N LEU A 428 10.99 26.16 -18.55
CA LEU A 428 10.86 27.62 -18.48
C LEU A 428 11.96 28.25 -17.62
N ALA A 429 12.31 27.65 -16.48
CA ALA A 429 13.38 28.10 -15.62
C ALA A 429 14.75 27.99 -16.32
N LEU A 430 15.02 26.85 -16.99
CA LEU A 430 16.22 26.64 -17.80
C LEU A 430 16.31 27.59 -18.98
N ALA A 431 15.19 27.90 -19.64
CA ALA A 431 15.14 28.87 -20.72
C ALA A 431 15.42 30.29 -20.21
N ALA A 432 14.90 30.66 -19.03
CA ALA A 432 15.16 31.94 -18.38
C ALA A 432 16.63 32.08 -17.92
N GLU A 433 17.25 31.02 -17.42
CA GLU A 433 18.70 30.98 -17.09
C GLU A 433 19.58 31.18 -18.32
N ARG A 434 19.26 30.49 -19.42
CA ARG A 434 20.02 30.60 -20.70
C ARG A 434 19.93 31.96 -21.33
N THR A 435 18.87 32.73 -21.06
CA THR A 435 18.66 34.09 -21.55
C THR A 435 19.23 35.17 -20.63
N GLY A 436 19.89 34.80 -19.52
CA GLY A 436 20.47 35.76 -18.56
C GLY A 436 19.42 36.54 -17.74
N GLY A 437 18.17 36.11 -17.76
CA GLY A 437 17.05 36.85 -17.13
C GLY A 437 16.88 36.67 -15.64
N MET A 438 17.63 35.75 -15.00
CA MET A 438 17.44 35.40 -13.57
C MET A 438 18.05 36.39 -12.58
N ASP A 439 19.00 37.22 -12.99
CA ASP A 439 19.58 38.28 -12.13
C ASP A 439 18.75 39.57 -12.12
N THR A 440 17.63 39.58 -12.82
CA THR A 440 16.72 40.69 -12.84
C THR A 440 15.57 40.51 -11.84
N ASP A 441 14.97 41.59 -11.38
CA ASP A 441 13.78 41.58 -10.49
C ASP A 441 12.62 40.75 -11.10
N SER A 442 12.53 40.70 -12.43
CA SER A 442 11.57 39.88 -13.17
C SER A 442 11.88 38.40 -13.13
N GLY A 443 13.15 37.98 -13.14
CA GLY A 443 13.58 36.58 -13.03
C GLY A 443 13.34 36.03 -11.63
N GLN A 444 13.55 36.81 -10.59
CA GLN A 444 13.22 36.43 -9.22
C GLN A 444 11.71 36.30 -8.97
N ARG A 445 10.91 37.17 -9.58
CA ARG A 445 9.42 37.07 -9.53
C ARG A 445 8.94 35.82 -10.27
N MET A 446 9.54 35.46 -11.42
CA MET A 446 9.22 34.22 -12.12
C MET A 446 9.58 32.99 -11.30
N LYS A 447 10.74 32.99 -10.63
CA LYS A 447 11.14 31.90 -9.72
C LYS A 447 10.16 31.74 -8.55
N HIS A 448 9.60 32.83 -8.05
CA HIS A 448 8.57 32.81 -7.00
C HIS A 448 7.22 32.34 -7.52
N LEU A 449 6.84 32.69 -8.76
CA LEU A 449 5.62 32.23 -9.44
C LEU A 449 5.60 30.71 -9.67
N PHE A 450 6.76 30.11 -9.91
CA PHE A 450 6.93 28.65 -10.08
C PHE A 450 7.32 27.93 -8.80
N SER A 451 7.21 28.58 -7.62
CA SER A 451 7.37 27.89 -6.34
C SER A 451 6.29 26.86 -6.13
N ALA A 452 6.62 25.73 -5.49
CA ALA A 452 5.74 24.59 -5.33
C ALA A 452 4.29 24.89 -4.82
N PRO A 453 4.04 25.84 -3.89
CA PRO A 453 2.69 26.21 -3.48
C PRO A 453 1.85 26.83 -4.61
N VAL A 454 2.44 27.74 -5.38
CA VAL A 454 1.75 28.41 -6.50
C VAL A 454 1.42 27.43 -7.62
N VAL A 455 2.31 26.51 -7.91
CA VAL A 455 2.08 25.44 -8.90
C VAL A 455 0.93 24.53 -8.44
N ARG A 456 0.86 24.20 -7.17
CA ARG A 456 -0.24 23.40 -6.61
C ARG A 456 -1.58 24.12 -6.73
N ASP A 457 -1.65 25.38 -6.34
CA ASP A 457 -2.89 26.18 -6.38
C ASP A 457 -3.42 26.34 -7.83
N VAL A 458 -2.52 26.60 -8.80
CA VAL A 458 -2.88 26.64 -10.23
C VAL A 458 -3.35 25.29 -10.75
N MET A 459 -2.76 24.19 -10.27
CA MET A 459 -3.20 22.84 -10.66
C MET A 459 -4.55 22.46 -10.09
N GLU A 460 -4.85 22.85 -8.85
CA GLU A 460 -6.18 22.66 -8.25
C GLU A 460 -7.24 23.48 -9.01
N GLU A 461 -6.93 24.70 -9.42
CA GLU A 461 -7.79 25.53 -10.25
C GLU A 461 -8.01 24.95 -11.66
N MET A 462 -6.96 24.43 -12.31
CA MET A 462 -7.06 23.77 -13.61
C MET A 462 -7.86 22.47 -13.54
N ASN A 463 -7.67 21.66 -12.50
CA ASN A 463 -8.46 20.45 -12.30
C ASN A 463 -9.94 20.76 -12.04
N ALA A 464 -10.23 21.83 -11.30
CA ALA A 464 -11.59 22.33 -11.09
C ALA A 464 -12.22 22.86 -12.39
N LEU A 465 -11.45 23.53 -13.24
CA LEU A 465 -11.90 24.01 -14.54
C LEU A 465 -12.15 22.86 -15.53
N GLN A 466 -11.30 21.82 -15.55
CA GLN A 466 -11.52 20.63 -16.37
C GLN A 466 -12.73 19.81 -15.90
N ALA A 467 -12.94 19.68 -14.60
CA ALA A 467 -14.13 19.03 -14.04
C ALA A 467 -15.42 19.79 -14.39
N ASN A 468 -15.37 21.11 -14.57
CA ASN A 468 -16.50 21.98 -14.92
C ASN A 468 -16.72 22.16 -16.43
N SER A 469 -15.72 21.83 -17.28
CA SER A 469 -15.82 22.07 -18.72
C SER A 469 -16.58 21.02 -19.51
N GLY A 470 -17.01 19.89 -18.91
CA GLY A 470 -17.88 18.90 -19.55
C GLY A 470 -17.31 18.20 -20.79
N GLU A 471 -16.11 18.54 -21.22
CA GLU A 471 -15.40 17.91 -22.33
C GLU A 471 -14.28 16.99 -21.79
N ALA A 472 -14.68 16.00 -21.00
CA ALA A 472 -13.85 14.82 -20.87
C ALA A 472 -13.93 14.08 -22.22
N THR A 473 -12.92 14.25 -23.06
CA THR A 473 -12.65 13.27 -24.10
C THR A 473 -12.50 11.92 -23.37
N GLU A 474 -13.49 11.04 -23.52
CA GLU A 474 -13.41 9.67 -23.03
C GLU A 474 -12.16 9.04 -23.65
N VAL A 475 -11.08 9.01 -22.87
CA VAL A 475 -9.92 8.19 -23.23
C VAL A 475 -10.40 6.75 -23.03
N ILE A 476 -10.75 6.08 -24.11
CA ILE A 476 -11.15 4.68 -24.11
C ILE A 476 -9.90 3.88 -23.76
N GLU A 477 -9.75 3.52 -22.49
CA GLU A 477 -8.68 2.61 -22.06
C GLU A 477 -9.05 1.19 -22.53
N PRO A 478 -8.13 0.44 -23.13
CA PRO A 478 -8.37 -0.96 -23.40
C PRO A 478 -8.51 -1.73 -22.07
N PRO A 479 -9.33 -2.80 -22.04
CA PRO A 479 -9.43 -3.63 -20.87
C PRO A 479 -8.06 -4.23 -20.50
N LEU A 480 -7.72 -4.22 -19.21
CA LEU A 480 -6.44 -4.75 -18.72
C LEU A 480 -6.34 -6.27 -18.91
N LEU A 481 -7.45 -6.96 -18.82
CA LEU A 481 -7.58 -8.40 -19.05
C LEU A 481 -8.28 -8.64 -20.39
N GLU A 482 -7.92 -9.71 -21.11
CA GLU A 482 -8.58 -10.09 -22.35
C GLU A 482 -10.09 -10.36 -22.13
N GLY A 483 -10.96 -9.63 -22.82
CA GLY A 483 -12.41 -9.66 -22.61
C GLY A 483 -12.88 -9.10 -21.27
N GLY A 484 -12.01 -8.40 -20.55
CA GLY A 484 -12.26 -7.83 -19.24
C GLY A 484 -13.08 -6.53 -19.27
N LEU A 485 -13.26 -5.96 -18.09
CA LEU A 485 -13.99 -4.71 -17.86
C LEU A 485 -13.03 -3.51 -17.80
N VAL A 486 -13.57 -2.32 -17.98
CA VAL A 486 -12.85 -1.05 -17.78
C VAL A 486 -13.42 -0.29 -16.60
N PRO A 487 -12.62 0.52 -15.88
CA PRO A 487 -13.15 1.40 -14.85
C PRO A 487 -14.17 2.38 -15.43
N THR A 488 -15.23 2.70 -14.66
CA THR A 488 -16.11 3.83 -14.98
C THR A 488 -15.37 5.16 -14.90
N GLY A 489 -15.89 6.24 -15.50
CA GLY A 489 -15.24 7.56 -15.52
C GLY A 489 -14.89 8.13 -14.16
N ASP A 490 -15.64 7.79 -13.09
CA ASP A 490 -15.34 8.13 -11.70
C ASP A 490 -14.37 7.14 -10.99
N GLY A 491 -13.95 6.09 -11.70
CA GLY A 491 -13.05 5.06 -11.17
C GLY A 491 -13.66 4.14 -10.11
N LEU A 492 -14.94 4.27 -9.78
CA LEU A 492 -15.59 3.56 -8.65
C LEU A 492 -16.51 2.41 -9.08
N GLY A 493 -16.60 2.12 -10.37
CA GLY A 493 -17.39 1.02 -10.92
C GLY A 493 -16.69 0.36 -12.10
N TRP A 494 -17.29 -0.69 -12.61
CA TRP A 494 -16.90 -1.38 -13.84
C TRP A 494 -17.88 -1.09 -14.99
N ALA A 495 -17.36 -0.96 -16.19
CA ALA A 495 -18.14 -0.83 -17.42
C ALA A 495 -17.65 -1.82 -18.47
N GLU A 496 -18.52 -2.14 -19.44
CA GLU A 496 -18.12 -2.83 -20.66
C GLU A 496 -17.19 -1.93 -21.48
N PRO A 497 -16.11 -2.47 -22.06
CA PRO A 497 -15.29 -1.70 -22.97
C PRO A 497 -16.11 -1.27 -24.19
N VAL A 498 -16.02 0.01 -24.56
CA VAL A 498 -16.65 0.52 -25.78
C VAL A 498 -15.92 -0.10 -26.99
N PRO A 499 -16.60 -0.75 -27.91
CA PRO A 499 -15.94 -1.27 -29.10
C PRO A 499 -15.26 -0.12 -29.87
N VAL A 500 -13.95 -0.24 -30.09
CA VAL A 500 -13.25 0.68 -30.99
C VAL A 500 -13.84 0.46 -32.38
N ALA A 501 -14.55 1.47 -32.92
CA ALA A 501 -15.03 1.43 -34.28
C ALA A 501 -13.81 1.30 -35.19
N GLY A 502 -13.69 0.12 -35.86
CA GLY A 502 -12.60 -0.21 -36.77
C GLY A 502 -12.59 0.64 -38.05
#